data_d27c645fad87634a35e11815a2d61940
#
_entry.id   d27c645fad87634a35e11815a2d61940
#
_cell.length_a   1.000
_cell.length_b   1.000
_cell.length_c   1.000
_cell.angle_alpha   90.00
_cell.angle_beta   90.00
_cell.angle_gamma   90.00
#
_symmetry.space_group_name_H-M   'P 1'
#
loop_
_entity.id
_entity.type
_entity.pdbx_description
1 polymer ?
#
loop_
_entity_poly.entity_id
_entity_poly.type
_entity_poly.pdbx_seq_one_letter_code
_entity_poly.pdbx_strand_id
1 'polypeptide(L)'
;MPESLVILPEFPQNIRVINQGEPDGQDWAFKITSSSGRDVFAVAISPVNNSRTGPTWSYIFDADGLTTVDLGTPNSFANLEKAYSRTGISVREIDRLIITHGHSDHDGTVPEFLSKSGAEFCAHESYSALKGFDQWDIQDRTSSPLQIELEQLGREKIDRNVYKERYELHEAYYEARKTTSVDRNLVDGSTIPGATIFSTPGHSPDQICVQIDDLILTGDHVLPEITPHPTSKMLFREDIKKSPLVEALSEEHLYGLGTYIESLGKVIALGEEVRLLPAHRLFNKGQLNLCGVERASDIVLHHQRRLERLYGHIGRGKSNLTDLTTSLFERSKLLGGNLMAALSEVVAHLELLDDVGDIEISNEGSMTLIDLETPRYVDFIQNIAIDS
;
A
#
# COMPACT_ATOMS: atom_id res chain seq x y z
N MET A 1 -17.79 -27.59 28.21
CA MET A 1 -18.11 -27.51 26.76
C MET A 1 -16.95 -28.17 26.05
N PRO A 2 -17.13 -29.06 25.09
CA PRO A 2 -16.00 -29.65 24.39
C PRO A 2 -15.27 -28.54 23.62
N GLU A 3 -13.94 -28.45 23.80
CA GLU A 3 -13.07 -27.65 22.94
C GLU A 3 -13.35 -28.02 21.50
N SER A 4 -13.84 -27.07 20.71
CA SER A 4 -13.97 -27.25 19.27
C SER A 4 -12.57 -27.48 18.75
N LEU A 5 -12.26 -28.69 18.27
CA LEU A 5 -11.06 -28.98 17.49
C LEU A 5 -11.03 -27.98 16.33
N VAL A 6 -10.18 -26.96 16.43
CA VAL A 6 -9.84 -26.10 15.30
C VAL A 6 -9.06 -26.98 14.34
N ILE A 7 -9.71 -27.44 13.28
CA ILE A 7 -9.03 -28.14 12.19
C ILE A 7 -8.17 -27.06 11.49
N LEU A 8 -6.86 -27.17 11.65
CA LEU A 8 -5.94 -26.30 10.92
C LEU A 8 -6.08 -26.56 9.42
N PRO A 9 -6.04 -25.50 8.59
CA PRO A 9 -5.97 -25.67 7.15
C PRO A 9 -4.69 -26.45 6.79
N GLU A 10 -4.75 -27.28 5.74
CA GLU A 10 -3.54 -27.87 5.17
C GLU A 10 -2.66 -26.76 4.57
N PHE A 11 -1.41 -26.70 4.99
CA PHE A 11 -0.44 -25.75 4.46
C PHE A 11 0.41 -26.39 3.35
N PRO A 12 0.83 -25.64 2.33
CA PRO A 12 1.80 -26.11 1.34
C PRO A 12 3.07 -26.68 1.99
N GLN A 13 3.70 -27.66 1.35
CA GLN A 13 4.87 -28.37 1.93
C GLN A 13 6.07 -27.46 2.28
N ASN A 14 6.20 -26.34 1.56
CA ASN A 14 7.24 -25.34 1.80
C ASN A 14 6.88 -24.33 2.90
N ILE A 15 5.74 -24.51 3.58
CA ILE A 15 5.29 -23.63 4.66
C ILE A 15 5.19 -24.41 5.96
N ARG A 16 5.92 -23.96 6.96
CA ARG A 16 5.89 -24.50 8.32
C ARG A 16 5.31 -23.47 9.29
N VAL A 17 4.33 -23.88 10.08
CA VAL A 17 3.84 -23.08 11.22
C VAL A 17 4.90 -23.05 12.31
N ILE A 18 5.33 -21.86 12.70
CA ILE A 18 6.23 -21.63 13.84
C ILE A 18 5.39 -21.34 15.10
N ASN A 19 4.39 -20.47 14.96
CA ASN A 19 3.44 -20.17 16.03
C ASN A 19 2.04 -20.06 15.46
N GLN A 20 1.10 -20.73 16.09
CA GLN A 20 -0.32 -20.60 15.79
C GLN A 20 -0.89 -19.38 16.52
N GLY A 21 -1.68 -18.58 15.81
CA GLY A 21 -2.34 -17.38 16.31
C GLY A 21 -3.85 -17.43 16.15
N GLU A 22 -4.46 -16.26 16.14
CA GLU A 22 -5.90 -16.06 16.06
C GLU A 22 -6.45 -16.16 14.62
N PRO A 23 -7.76 -16.40 14.43
CA PRO A 23 -8.35 -16.49 13.09
C PRO A 23 -8.24 -15.24 12.24
N ASP A 24 -8.06 -14.07 12.84
CA ASP A 24 -7.87 -12.78 12.17
C ASP A 24 -6.42 -12.49 11.76
N GLY A 25 -5.51 -13.46 11.97
CA GLY A 25 -4.11 -13.37 11.60
C GLY A 25 -3.19 -12.92 12.72
N GLN A 26 -3.71 -12.45 13.85
CA GLN A 26 -2.87 -12.02 14.96
C GLN A 26 -2.06 -13.18 15.53
N ASP A 27 -0.85 -12.89 15.95
CA ASP A 27 0.06 -13.82 16.63
C ASP A 27 0.59 -15.00 15.79
N TRP A 28 0.25 -15.10 14.51
CA TRP A 28 0.81 -16.13 13.64
C TRP A 28 2.28 -15.87 13.29
N ALA A 29 3.01 -16.96 13.14
CA ALA A 29 4.37 -16.95 12.56
C ALA A 29 4.56 -18.19 11.69
N PHE A 30 5.08 -17.98 10.47
CA PHE A 30 5.38 -19.01 9.50
C PHE A 30 6.85 -18.96 9.11
N LYS A 31 7.37 -20.13 8.71
CA LYS A 31 8.59 -20.24 7.93
C LYS A 31 8.20 -20.70 6.54
N ILE A 32 8.57 -19.93 5.53
CA ILE A 32 8.30 -20.15 4.13
C ILE A 32 9.63 -20.40 3.44
N THR A 33 9.78 -21.54 2.77
CA THR A 33 11.03 -21.87 2.08
C THR A 33 10.88 -21.59 0.59
N SER A 34 11.77 -20.78 0.02
CA SER A 34 11.82 -20.47 -1.41
C SER A 34 12.23 -21.68 -2.26
N SER A 35 12.10 -21.57 -3.57
CA SER A 35 12.53 -22.61 -4.52
C SER A 35 14.03 -22.90 -4.47
N SER A 36 14.86 -21.93 -4.06
CA SER A 36 16.31 -22.12 -3.85
C SER A 36 16.65 -22.76 -2.51
N GLY A 37 15.68 -22.96 -1.62
CA GLY A 37 15.87 -23.48 -0.26
C GLY A 37 16.14 -22.40 0.79
N ARG A 38 15.96 -21.10 0.47
CA ARG A 38 16.10 -20.00 1.44
C ARG A 38 14.86 -19.91 2.32
N ASP A 39 15.06 -19.79 3.62
CA ASP A 39 13.99 -19.62 4.58
C ASP A 39 13.64 -18.13 4.76
N VAL A 40 12.36 -17.82 4.68
CA VAL A 40 11.78 -16.51 4.98
C VAL A 40 10.78 -16.69 6.12
N PHE A 41 10.99 -16.00 7.22
CA PHE A 41 10.04 -15.98 8.34
C PHE A 41 9.01 -14.87 8.09
N ALA A 42 7.74 -15.23 8.12
CA ALA A 42 6.62 -14.28 8.08
C ALA A 42 6.02 -14.19 9.48
N VAL A 43 6.04 -13.02 10.10
CA VAL A 43 5.52 -12.81 11.46
C VAL A 43 4.48 -11.72 11.49
N ALA A 44 3.36 -12.00 12.15
CA ALA A 44 2.27 -11.04 12.30
C ALA A 44 2.57 -10.09 13.47
N ILE A 45 2.67 -8.79 13.18
CA ILE A 45 2.80 -7.72 14.17
C ILE A 45 1.41 -7.17 14.45
N SER A 46 0.85 -7.52 15.60
CA SER A 46 -0.49 -7.05 15.98
C SER A 46 -0.47 -5.54 16.24
N PRO A 47 -1.40 -4.77 15.64
CA PRO A 47 -1.53 -3.36 15.93
C PRO A 47 -1.98 -3.13 17.39
N VAL A 48 -1.68 -1.95 17.95
CA VAL A 48 -2.12 -1.58 19.30
C VAL A 48 -3.64 -1.32 19.34
N ASN A 49 -4.16 -0.77 18.24
CA ASN A 49 -5.59 -0.49 18.08
C ASN A 49 -6.19 -1.39 17.00
N ASN A 50 -7.52 -1.52 16.99
CA ASN A 50 -8.20 -2.26 15.93
C ASN A 50 -7.83 -1.70 14.55
N SER A 51 -7.29 -2.55 13.69
CA SER A 51 -7.00 -2.27 12.29
C SER A 51 -7.99 -2.96 11.37
N ARG A 52 -8.40 -2.30 10.30
CA ARG A 52 -9.24 -2.92 9.27
C ARG A 52 -8.47 -3.90 8.39
N THR A 53 -7.18 -3.69 8.26
CA THR A 53 -6.26 -4.54 7.48
C THR A 53 -5.78 -5.75 8.27
N GLY A 54 -5.99 -5.75 9.61
CA GLY A 54 -5.46 -6.74 10.53
C GLY A 54 -4.01 -6.43 10.92
N PRO A 55 -3.20 -7.45 11.30
CA PRO A 55 -1.80 -7.27 11.60
C PRO A 55 -0.99 -6.90 10.35
N THR A 56 0.13 -6.21 10.56
CA THR A 56 1.17 -6.07 9.53
C THR A 56 2.06 -7.31 9.56
N TRP A 57 2.28 -7.90 8.40
CA TRP A 57 3.21 -9.02 8.25
C TRP A 57 4.60 -8.49 7.96
N SER A 58 5.51 -8.76 8.88
CA SER A 58 6.94 -8.50 8.71
C SER A 58 7.64 -9.77 8.25
N TYR A 59 8.65 -9.62 7.40
CA TYR A 59 9.37 -10.74 6.81
C TYR A 59 10.84 -10.67 7.18
N ILE A 60 11.42 -11.79 7.64
CA ILE A 60 12.82 -11.86 8.02
C ILE A 60 13.49 -12.96 7.20
N PHE A 61 14.63 -12.65 6.60
CA PHE A 61 15.45 -13.62 5.87
C PHE A 61 16.94 -13.38 6.10
N ASP A 62 17.73 -14.44 5.92
CA ASP A 62 19.19 -14.37 6.01
C ASP A 62 19.79 -14.35 4.59
N ALA A 63 20.63 -13.35 4.34
CA ALA A 63 21.38 -13.21 3.11
C ALA A 63 22.57 -12.26 3.34
N ASP A 64 23.69 -12.79 3.81
CA ASP A 64 24.83 -12.00 4.28
C ASP A 64 24.40 -11.01 5.38
N GLY A 65 23.77 -11.59 6.43
CA GLY A 65 23.15 -10.89 7.54
C GLY A 65 21.62 -10.90 7.52
N LEU A 66 21.02 -10.81 8.71
CA LEU A 66 19.57 -10.82 8.87
C LEU A 66 18.95 -9.53 8.37
N THR A 67 18.04 -9.66 7.41
CA THR A 67 17.27 -8.56 6.83
C THR A 67 15.81 -8.69 7.23
N THR A 68 15.20 -7.60 7.65
CA THR A 68 13.75 -7.53 7.91
C THR A 68 13.06 -6.53 7.00
N VAL A 69 11.77 -6.78 6.71
CA VAL A 69 10.92 -5.95 5.86
C VAL A 69 9.64 -5.61 6.61
N ASP A 70 9.35 -4.31 6.75
CA ASP A 70 8.20 -3.71 7.46
C ASP A 70 8.14 -4.01 8.97
N LEU A 71 7.64 -3.07 9.77
CA LEU A 71 7.76 -3.09 11.24
C LEU A 71 6.44 -2.85 12.01
N GLY A 72 5.31 -2.68 11.33
CA GLY A 72 4.02 -2.47 11.99
C GLY A 72 3.71 -1.01 12.37
N THR A 73 2.64 -0.84 13.13
CA THR A 73 2.06 0.46 13.49
C THR A 73 2.84 1.21 14.57
N PRO A 74 2.68 2.55 14.69
CA PRO A 74 3.21 3.29 15.83
C PRO A 74 2.79 2.69 17.17
N ASN A 75 3.69 2.74 18.15
CA ASN A 75 3.52 2.17 19.50
C ASN A 75 3.39 0.64 19.56
N SER A 76 3.57 -0.10 18.45
CA SER A 76 3.50 -1.57 18.44
C SER A 76 4.86 -2.27 18.65
N PHE A 77 5.90 -1.56 19.06
CA PHE A 77 7.25 -2.13 19.16
C PHE A 77 7.34 -3.37 20.08
N ALA A 78 6.63 -3.37 21.21
CA ALA A 78 6.58 -4.55 22.09
C ALA A 78 5.92 -5.76 21.39
N ASN A 79 4.92 -5.53 20.52
CA ASN A 79 4.30 -6.60 19.74
C ASN A 79 5.26 -7.11 18.66
N LEU A 80 6.07 -6.23 18.07
CA LEU A 80 7.13 -6.60 17.13
C LEU A 80 8.19 -7.49 17.83
N GLU A 81 8.73 -7.09 18.99
CA GLU A 81 9.69 -7.91 19.74
C GLU A 81 9.10 -9.29 20.09
N LYS A 82 7.82 -9.31 20.51
CA LYS A 82 7.10 -10.57 20.78
C LYS A 82 6.97 -11.43 19.52
N ALA A 83 6.63 -10.83 18.36
CA ALA A 83 6.51 -11.55 17.10
C ALA A 83 7.85 -12.17 16.66
N TYR A 84 8.94 -11.40 16.73
CA TYR A 84 10.29 -11.88 16.38
C TYR A 84 10.76 -13.00 17.29
N SER A 85 10.53 -12.89 18.60
CA SER A 85 10.95 -13.94 19.57
C SER A 85 10.39 -15.32 19.25
N ARG A 86 9.26 -15.42 18.53
CA ARG A 86 8.68 -16.71 18.08
C ARG A 86 9.53 -17.43 17.06
N THR A 87 10.32 -16.69 16.27
CA THR A 87 11.27 -17.25 15.31
C THR A 87 12.61 -17.59 15.94
N GLY A 88 12.83 -17.20 17.19
CA GLY A 88 14.11 -17.29 17.87
C GLY A 88 15.07 -16.13 17.53
N ILE A 89 14.61 -15.14 16.73
CA ILE A 89 15.41 -13.99 16.30
C ILE A 89 15.08 -12.79 17.20
N SER A 90 16.11 -12.09 17.66
CA SER A 90 15.98 -10.83 18.39
C SER A 90 16.09 -9.65 17.44
N VAL A 91 15.41 -8.55 17.75
CA VAL A 91 15.55 -7.26 17.03
C VAL A 91 17.02 -6.84 16.93
N ARG A 92 17.83 -7.15 17.93
CA ARG A 92 19.26 -6.76 17.99
C ARG A 92 20.14 -7.55 17.02
N GLU A 93 19.65 -8.66 16.48
CA GLU A 93 20.36 -9.50 15.52
C GLU A 93 20.09 -9.09 14.08
N ILE A 94 19.19 -8.12 13.86
CA ILE A 94 18.85 -7.63 12.52
C ILE A 94 19.94 -6.65 12.05
N ASP A 95 20.54 -6.97 10.92
CA ASP A 95 21.59 -6.17 10.29
C ASP A 95 21.03 -5.13 9.30
N ARG A 96 19.86 -5.41 8.73
CA ARG A 96 19.24 -4.55 7.70
C ARG A 96 17.74 -4.47 7.84
N LEU A 97 17.21 -3.25 7.71
CA LEU A 97 15.79 -2.95 7.66
C LEU A 97 15.44 -2.42 6.27
N ILE A 98 14.40 -2.96 5.67
CA ILE A 98 13.76 -2.42 4.47
C ILE A 98 12.33 -2.02 4.82
N ILE A 99 11.90 -0.83 4.41
CA ILE A 99 10.50 -0.42 4.46
C ILE A 99 9.95 -0.42 3.04
N THR A 100 8.84 -1.12 2.84
CA THR A 100 8.20 -1.21 1.51
C THR A 100 7.62 0.12 1.08
N HIS A 101 7.08 0.89 2.01
CA HIS A 101 6.59 2.25 1.79
C HIS A 101 6.33 2.98 3.13
N GLY A 102 6.19 4.30 3.06
CA GLY A 102 6.12 5.16 4.24
C GLY A 102 4.74 5.32 4.86
N HIS A 103 3.84 4.35 4.78
CA HIS A 103 2.63 4.37 5.59
C HIS A 103 2.93 3.95 7.04
N SER A 104 2.19 4.52 7.97
CA SER A 104 2.47 4.38 9.40
C SER A 104 2.32 2.96 9.94
N ASP A 105 1.63 2.09 9.25
CA ASP A 105 1.48 0.68 9.61
C ASP A 105 2.61 -0.22 9.07
N HIS A 106 3.57 0.36 8.34
CA HIS A 106 4.80 -0.29 7.88
C HIS A 106 6.04 0.27 8.56
N ASP A 107 6.12 1.60 8.71
CA ASP A 107 7.29 2.28 9.28
C ASP A 107 7.08 2.79 10.72
N GLY A 108 5.96 2.43 11.34
CA GLY A 108 5.50 3.00 12.59
C GLY A 108 6.45 2.86 13.78
N THR A 109 7.33 1.87 13.78
CA THR A 109 8.30 1.63 14.84
C THR A 109 9.76 1.81 14.40
N VAL A 110 10.02 2.34 13.21
CA VAL A 110 11.37 2.51 12.64
C VAL A 110 12.34 3.22 13.61
N PRO A 111 12.01 4.40 14.20
CA PRO A 111 12.95 5.08 15.09
C PRO A 111 13.34 4.23 16.30
N GLU A 112 12.38 3.55 16.91
CA GLU A 112 12.60 2.70 18.08
C GLU A 112 13.38 1.44 17.72
N PHE A 113 13.05 0.81 16.58
CA PHE A 113 13.74 -0.34 16.04
C PHE A 113 15.21 -0.04 15.78
N LEU A 114 15.54 1.02 15.06
CA LEU A 114 16.92 1.40 14.73
C LEU A 114 17.73 1.72 15.98
N SER A 115 17.12 2.34 16.99
CA SER A 115 17.80 2.62 18.27
C SER A 115 18.26 1.36 19.01
N LYS A 116 17.60 0.22 18.76
CA LYS A 116 17.90 -1.07 19.42
C LYS A 116 18.72 -2.03 18.57
N SER A 117 18.50 -2.07 17.27
CA SER A 117 19.20 -2.98 16.36
C SER A 117 20.52 -2.39 15.85
N GLY A 118 20.55 -1.10 15.55
CA GLY A 118 21.64 -0.49 14.80
C GLY A 118 21.70 -0.94 13.33
N ALA A 119 20.60 -1.48 12.80
CA ALA A 119 20.50 -2.00 11.44
C ALA A 119 20.69 -0.91 10.38
N GLU A 120 21.26 -1.25 9.22
CA GLU A 120 21.26 -0.40 8.01
C GLU A 120 19.82 -0.16 7.56
N PHE A 121 19.38 1.09 7.54
CA PHE A 121 18.03 1.46 7.12
C PHE A 121 17.96 1.72 5.61
N CYS A 122 17.22 0.88 4.90
CA CYS A 122 17.00 0.94 3.47
C CYS A 122 15.54 1.30 3.16
N ALA A 123 15.31 2.28 2.31
CA ALA A 123 13.98 2.66 1.82
C ALA A 123 14.09 3.23 0.41
N HIS A 124 12.96 3.34 -0.30
CA HIS A 124 12.93 4.01 -1.60
C HIS A 124 13.46 5.45 -1.50
N GLU A 125 14.12 5.93 -2.54
CA GLU A 125 14.75 7.28 -2.53
C GLU A 125 13.77 8.41 -2.20
N SER A 126 12.48 8.28 -2.61
CA SER A 126 11.43 9.25 -2.30
C SER A 126 10.95 9.21 -0.84
N TYR A 127 11.24 8.15 -0.07
CA TYR A 127 10.82 8.03 1.33
C TYR A 127 11.30 9.20 2.19
N SER A 128 12.57 9.62 2.02
CA SER A 128 13.15 10.73 2.78
C SER A 128 12.44 12.06 2.52
N ALA A 129 11.94 12.27 1.31
CA ALA A 129 11.13 13.42 0.97
C ALA A 129 9.72 13.31 1.55
N LEU A 130 9.07 12.15 1.40
CA LEU A 130 7.72 11.91 1.91
C LEU A 130 7.60 12.06 3.42
N LYS A 131 8.59 11.60 4.19
CA LYS A 131 8.56 11.74 5.66
C LYS A 131 8.62 13.21 6.13
N GLY A 132 9.13 14.11 5.30
CA GLY A 132 9.21 15.56 5.56
C GLY A 132 7.91 16.30 5.27
N PHE A 133 6.98 15.68 4.54
CA PHE A 133 5.69 16.27 4.24
C PHE A 133 4.62 15.76 5.20
N ASP A 134 3.88 16.67 5.79
CA ASP A 134 2.56 16.33 6.28
C ASP A 134 1.68 16.04 5.05
N GLN A 135 1.31 14.78 4.86
CA GLN A 135 0.41 14.38 3.76
C GLN A 135 -0.91 15.17 3.77
N TRP A 136 -1.21 15.83 4.87
CA TRP A 136 -2.41 16.62 5.12
C TRP A 136 -2.17 18.12 5.03
N ASP A 137 -0.92 18.58 4.87
CA ASP A 137 -0.63 20.00 4.71
C ASP A 137 -0.86 20.43 3.24
N ILE A 138 -2.09 20.84 3.02
CA ILE A 138 -2.66 21.24 1.72
C ILE A 138 -2.01 22.53 1.19
N GLN A 139 -1.34 23.31 2.04
CA GLN A 139 -0.76 24.59 1.63
C GLN A 139 0.39 24.41 0.63
N ASP A 140 1.00 23.24 0.60
CA ASP A 140 2.16 22.96 -0.25
C ASP A 140 1.82 22.28 -1.58
N ARG A 141 0.51 22.01 -1.85
CA ARG A 141 0.06 21.36 -3.08
C ARG A 141 -0.85 22.27 -3.90
N THR A 142 -0.77 22.16 -5.23
CA THR A 142 -1.92 22.51 -6.07
C THR A 142 -2.78 21.27 -6.19
N SER A 143 -4.01 21.34 -5.71
CA SER A 143 -4.94 20.23 -5.79
C SER A 143 -5.74 20.31 -7.08
N SER A 144 -6.09 19.16 -7.68
CA SER A 144 -7.06 19.10 -8.78
C SER A 144 -8.44 19.61 -8.31
N PRO A 145 -9.32 20.06 -9.20
CA PRO A 145 -10.68 20.46 -8.82
C PRO A 145 -11.42 19.41 -8.01
N LEU A 146 -11.24 18.11 -8.33
CA LEU A 146 -11.85 17.01 -7.61
C LEU A 146 -11.26 16.81 -6.20
N GLN A 147 -9.97 17.03 -6.04
CA GLN A 147 -9.33 16.96 -4.72
C GLN A 147 -9.77 18.12 -3.84
N ILE A 148 -9.96 19.32 -4.39
CA ILE A 148 -10.53 20.45 -3.66
C ILE A 148 -11.95 20.11 -3.17
N GLU A 149 -12.79 19.52 -4.03
CA GLU A 149 -14.14 19.06 -3.65
C GLU A 149 -14.08 17.99 -2.57
N LEU A 150 -13.17 17.01 -2.71
CA LEU A 150 -12.94 15.93 -1.72
C LEU A 150 -12.60 16.51 -0.34
N GLU A 151 -11.72 17.49 -0.28
CA GLU A 151 -11.31 18.15 0.96
C GLU A 151 -12.45 18.94 1.59
N GLN A 152 -13.23 19.66 0.79
CA GLN A 152 -14.40 20.38 1.27
C GLN A 152 -15.41 19.42 1.90
N LEU A 153 -15.72 18.31 1.22
CA LEU A 153 -16.60 17.26 1.73
C LEU A 153 -16.04 16.64 3.02
N GLY A 154 -14.72 16.45 3.11
CA GLY A 154 -14.06 15.96 4.31
C GLY A 154 -14.24 16.91 5.49
N ARG A 155 -14.01 18.21 5.29
CA ARG A 155 -14.19 19.24 6.34
C ARG A 155 -15.63 19.35 6.85
N GLU A 156 -16.61 19.11 5.98
CA GLU A 156 -18.02 19.17 6.35
C GLU A 156 -18.50 17.93 7.11
N LYS A 157 -17.96 16.75 6.79
CA LYS A 157 -18.50 15.46 7.24
C LYS A 157 -17.68 14.77 8.33
N ILE A 158 -16.44 15.21 8.57
CA ILE A 158 -15.59 14.61 9.61
C ILE A 158 -15.60 15.49 10.86
N ASP A 159 -15.87 14.88 12.01
CA ASP A 159 -15.76 15.55 13.30
C ASP A 159 -14.30 15.95 13.55
N ARG A 160 -14.07 17.27 13.72
CA ARG A 160 -12.73 17.84 13.96
C ARG A 160 -12.07 17.28 15.22
N ASN A 161 -12.84 16.82 16.20
CA ASN A 161 -12.31 16.23 17.43
C ASN A 161 -11.67 14.86 17.15
N VAL A 162 -12.28 14.04 16.28
CA VAL A 162 -11.69 12.75 15.87
C VAL A 162 -10.37 12.95 15.13
N TYR A 163 -10.28 14.02 14.32
CA TYR A 163 -9.05 14.38 13.63
C TYR A 163 -7.95 14.82 14.61
N LYS A 164 -8.30 15.65 15.58
CA LYS A 164 -7.36 16.16 16.56
C LYS A 164 -6.82 15.05 17.47
N GLU A 165 -7.69 14.19 17.98
CA GLU A 165 -7.28 13.03 18.78
C GLU A 165 -6.35 12.08 18.01
N ARG A 166 -6.63 11.87 16.73
CA ARG A 166 -5.79 11.04 15.87
C ARG A 166 -4.44 11.67 15.58
N TYR A 167 -4.40 12.98 15.35
CA TYR A 167 -3.17 13.73 15.16
C TYR A 167 -2.29 13.72 16.42
N GLU A 168 -2.87 14.02 17.59
CA GLU A 168 -2.17 13.99 18.87
C GLU A 168 -1.59 12.59 19.19
N LEU A 169 -2.29 11.52 18.81
CA LEU A 169 -1.82 10.15 18.98
C LEU A 169 -0.61 9.82 18.09
N HIS A 170 -0.49 10.48 16.95
CA HIS A 170 0.56 10.24 15.96
C HIS A 170 1.66 11.30 15.95
N GLU A 171 1.50 12.40 16.67
CA GLU A 171 2.46 13.52 16.67
C GLU A 171 3.88 13.07 17.05
N ALA A 172 4.02 12.27 18.10
CA ALA A 172 5.31 11.74 18.53
C ALA A 172 5.97 10.85 17.44
N TYR A 173 5.18 10.07 16.74
CA TYR A 173 5.64 9.26 15.62
C TYR A 173 6.12 10.14 14.45
N TYR A 174 5.33 11.14 14.04
CA TYR A 174 5.72 12.03 12.94
C TYR A 174 7.00 12.80 13.24
N GLU A 175 7.15 13.31 14.46
CA GLU A 175 8.37 14.02 14.86
C GLU A 175 9.59 13.09 14.93
N ALA A 176 9.44 11.87 15.46
CA ALA A 176 10.52 10.89 15.48
C ALA A 176 10.91 10.45 14.06
N ARG A 177 9.93 10.24 13.18
CA ARG A 177 10.11 9.87 11.79
C ARG A 177 10.90 10.93 11.00
N LYS A 178 10.59 12.22 11.17
CA LYS A 178 11.30 13.32 10.51
C LYS A 178 12.82 13.30 10.77
N THR A 179 13.23 12.89 11.97
CA THR A 179 14.64 12.87 12.38
C THR A 179 15.37 11.60 11.98
N THR A 180 14.68 10.55 11.55
CA THR A 180 15.29 9.28 11.15
C THR A 180 15.91 9.40 9.76
N SER A 181 17.19 9.05 9.59
CA SER A 181 17.88 9.06 8.30
C SER A 181 17.83 7.69 7.63
N VAL A 182 17.66 7.68 6.32
CA VAL A 182 17.85 6.50 5.48
C VAL A 182 19.34 6.35 5.19
N ASP A 183 19.91 5.17 5.46
CA ASP A 183 21.33 4.88 5.20
C ASP A 183 21.55 4.52 3.73
N ARG A 184 20.59 3.83 3.13
CA ARG A 184 20.67 3.39 1.74
C ARG A 184 19.36 3.63 0.98
N ASN A 185 19.42 4.50 -0.02
CA ASN A 185 18.33 4.70 -0.95
C ASN A 185 18.22 3.54 -1.92
N LEU A 186 16.99 3.07 -2.13
CA LEU A 186 16.63 2.02 -3.08
C LEU A 186 15.90 2.63 -4.27
N VAL A 187 16.21 2.14 -5.46
CA VAL A 187 15.54 2.47 -6.72
C VAL A 187 15.15 1.19 -7.45
N ASP A 188 14.38 1.31 -8.52
CA ASP A 188 14.03 0.17 -9.37
C ASP A 188 15.27 -0.58 -9.86
N GLY A 189 15.28 -1.91 -9.73
CA GLY A 189 16.42 -2.76 -10.07
C GLY A 189 17.57 -2.75 -9.04
N SER A 190 17.46 -2.03 -7.91
CA SER A 190 18.45 -2.12 -6.83
C SER A 190 18.57 -3.55 -6.33
N THR A 191 19.81 -3.98 -6.05
CA THR A 191 20.07 -5.28 -5.43
C THR A 191 20.67 -5.10 -4.03
N ILE A 192 20.21 -5.91 -3.12
CA ILE A 192 20.81 -6.12 -1.80
C ILE A 192 21.20 -7.61 -1.67
N PRO A 193 22.02 -8.00 -0.69
CA PRO A 193 22.29 -9.43 -0.51
C PRO A 193 20.98 -10.23 -0.47
N GLY A 194 20.85 -11.20 -1.38
CA GLY A 194 19.74 -12.14 -1.47
C GLY A 194 18.40 -11.60 -1.96
N ALA A 195 18.31 -10.34 -2.39
CA ALA A 195 17.06 -9.78 -2.90
C ALA A 195 17.26 -8.72 -3.99
N THR A 196 16.24 -8.58 -4.84
CA THR A 196 16.12 -7.52 -5.86
C THR A 196 14.90 -6.66 -5.56
N ILE A 197 15.03 -5.35 -5.80
CA ILE A 197 14.00 -4.36 -5.50
C ILE A 197 13.31 -3.94 -6.79
N PHE A 198 12.00 -3.86 -6.77
CA PHE A 198 11.17 -3.30 -7.84
C PHE A 198 10.41 -2.10 -7.31
N SER A 199 10.52 -0.94 -7.95
CA SER A 199 9.66 0.20 -7.67
C SER A 199 8.28 -0.06 -8.27
N THR A 200 7.26 -0.02 -7.41
CA THR A 200 5.86 -0.28 -7.75
C THR A 200 4.94 0.83 -7.20
N PRO A 201 5.18 2.09 -7.60
CA PRO A 201 4.40 3.23 -7.11
C PRO A 201 2.92 3.11 -7.48
N GLY A 202 2.09 3.96 -6.86
CA GLY A 202 0.65 4.07 -7.13
C GLY A 202 -0.23 3.88 -5.90
N HIS A 203 0.07 2.92 -4.99
CA HIS A 203 -0.51 2.88 -3.64
C HIS A 203 0.18 3.92 -2.74
N SER A 204 1.47 4.02 -2.84
CA SER A 204 2.32 5.09 -2.31
C SER A 204 3.41 5.39 -3.34
N PRO A 205 3.91 6.63 -3.44
CA PRO A 205 4.95 6.97 -4.41
C PRO A 205 6.30 6.27 -4.14
N ASP A 206 6.55 5.87 -2.91
CA ASP A 206 7.74 5.15 -2.46
C ASP A 206 7.55 3.63 -2.35
N GLN A 207 6.43 3.10 -2.86
CA GLN A 207 6.13 1.68 -2.78
C GLN A 207 7.14 0.85 -3.58
N ILE A 208 7.73 -0.14 -2.90
CA ILE A 208 8.60 -1.15 -3.49
C ILE A 208 8.11 -2.56 -3.19
N CYS A 209 8.43 -3.49 -4.08
CA CYS A 209 8.38 -4.92 -3.84
C CYS A 209 9.80 -5.48 -3.68
N VAL A 210 9.96 -6.51 -2.84
CA VAL A 210 11.25 -7.16 -2.57
C VAL A 210 11.19 -8.60 -3.06
N GLN A 211 11.95 -8.94 -4.08
CA GLN A 211 12.02 -10.30 -4.61
C GLN A 211 13.14 -11.10 -3.95
N ILE A 212 12.79 -12.26 -3.43
CA ILE A 212 13.68 -13.26 -2.85
C ILE A 212 13.42 -14.58 -3.58
N ASP A 213 14.24 -14.90 -4.57
CA ASP A 213 14.03 -16.05 -5.47
C ASP A 213 12.63 -16.01 -6.12
N ASP A 214 11.74 -16.97 -5.82
CA ASP A 214 10.36 -17.05 -6.27
C ASP A 214 9.35 -16.39 -5.31
N LEU A 215 9.81 -15.78 -4.23
CA LEU A 215 8.96 -15.08 -3.26
C LEU A 215 9.04 -13.57 -3.46
N ILE A 216 7.89 -12.91 -3.56
CA ILE A 216 7.80 -11.46 -3.73
C ILE A 216 7.09 -10.86 -2.52
N LEU A 217 7.80 -10.08 -1.71
CA LEU A 217 7.21 -9.30 -0.63
C LEU A 217 6.61 -8.05 -1.23
N THR A 218 5.28 -7.95 -1.22
CA THR A 218 4.57 -6.92 -2.00
C THR A 218 4.22 -5.66 -1.20
N GLY A 219 4.49 -5.64 0.10
CA GLY A 219 3.93 -4.56 0.94
C GLY A 219 2.42 -4.48 0.73
N ASP A 220 1.93 -3.27 0.44
CA ASP A 220 0.52 -3.01 0.11
C ASP A 220 0.25 -2.89 -1.39
N HIS A 221 1.22 -3.25 -2.24
CA HIS A 221 1.00 -3.20 -3.69
C HIS A 221 -0.01 -4.23 -4.16
N VAL A 222 0.09 -5.49 -3.68
CA VAL A 222 -0.88 -6.56 -3.97
C VAL A 222 -1.31 -7.19 -2.66
N LEU A 223 -2.61 -7.10 -2.35
CA LEU A 223 -3.21 -7.67 -1.15
C LEU A 223 -4.25 -8.74 -1.52
N PRO A 224 -4.33 -9.85 -0.77
CA PRO A 224 -5.44 -10.79 -0.89
C PRO A 224 -6.72 -10.13 -0.37
N GLU A 225 -7.89 -10.64 -0.68
CA GLU A 225 -9.20 -10.25 -0.16
C GLU A 225 -9.60 -8.76 -0.30
N ILE A 226 -8.66 -7.82 -0.30
CA ILE A 226 -8.91 -6.38 -0.44
C ILE A 226 -8.10 -5.80 -1.60
N THR A 227 -8.64 -4.73 -2.21
CA THR A 227 -7.92 -3.98 -3.24
C THR A 227 -7.22 -2.80 -2.58
N PRO A 228 -5.91 -2.67 -2.72
CA PRO A 228 -5.18 -1.50 -2.25
C PRO A 228 -5.75 -0.21 -2.85
N HIS A 229 -5.72 0.85 -2.06
CA HIS A 229 -6.21 2.14 -2.49
C HIS A 229 -5.13 2.84 -3.34
N PRO A 230 -5.42 3.24 -4.59
CA PRO A 230 -4.47 4.03 -5.37
C PRO A 230 -4.40 5.46 -4.83
N THR A 231 -3.26 6.12 -4.97
CA THR A 231 -3.15 7.55 -4.73
C THR A 231 -3.97 8.33 -5.76
N SER A 232 -4.39 9.53 -5.40
CA SER A 232 -4.79 10.54 -6.38
C SER A 232 -3.54 11.17 -6.98
N LYS A 233 -3.67 11.85 -8.12
CA LYS A 233 -2.60 12.66 -8.68
C LYS A 233 -2.10 13.69 -7.67
N MET A 234 -0.80 13.90 -7.64
CA MET A 234 -0.20 14.94 -6.83
C MET A 234 0.32 16.05 -7.75
N LEU A 235 -0.21 17.24 -7.58
CA LEU A 235 0.27 18.43 -8.29
C LEU A 235 1.02 19.31 -7.30
N PHE A 236 2.29 19.57 -7.54
CA PHE A 236 3.08 20.49 -6.72
C PHE A 236 3.16 21.86 -7.37
N ARG A 237 3.11 22.91 -6.55
CA ARG A 237 3.34 24.26 -7.04
C ARG A 237 4.79 24.42 -7.54
N GLU A 238 4.98 25.23 -8.57
CA GLU A 238 6.28 25.44 -9.23
C GLU A 238 7.37 25.99 -8.29
N ASP A 239 6.99 26.74 -7.26
CA ASP A 239 7.93 27.25 -6.26
C ASP A 239 8.41 26.14 -5.32
N ILE A 240 7.56 25.13 -5.06
CA ILE A 240 7.88 23.97 -4.22
C ILE A 240 8.68 22.93 -5.02
N LYS A 241 8.36 22.70 -6.29
CA LYS A 241 9.10 21.78 -7.19
C LYS A 241 10.60 22.05 -7.23
N LYS A 242 11.03 23.31 -6.96
CA LYS A 242 12.45 23.70 -6.92
C LYS A 242 13.17 23.28 -5.64
N SER A 243 12.46 22.80 -4.64
CA SER A 243 13.08 22.22 -3.44
C SER A 243 13.67 20.86 -3.77
N PRO A 244 14.95 20.57 -3.46
CA PRO A 244 15.54 19.24 -3.68
C PRO A 244 14.77 18.10 -3.00
N LEU A 245 14.06 18.39 -1.89
CA LEU A 245 13.22 17.43 -1.20
C LEU A 245 11.95 17.07 -1.99
N VAL A 246 11.48 17.98 -2.85
CA VAL A 246 10.25 17.80 -3.63
C VAL A 246 10.53 17.32 -5.04
N GLU A 247 11.74 17.57 -5.54
CA GLU A 247 12.13 17.17 -6.90
C GLU A 247 11.89 15.67 -7.13
N ALA A 248 12.31 14.84 -6.17
CA ALA A 248 12.08 13.39 -6.21
C ALA A 248 10.60 12.97 -6.05
N LEU A 249 9.72 13.86 -5.59
CA LEU A 249 8.28 13.62 -5.41
C LEU A 249 7.42 14.28 -6.49
N SER A 250 7.99 15.18 -7.30
CA SER A 250 7.24 15.97 -8.28
C SER A 250 6.99 15.22 -9.59
N GLU A 251 7.46 14.00 -9.70
CA GLU A 251 7.28 13.18 -10.90
C GLU A 251 5.86 12.62 -10.95
N GLU A 252 5.11 13.00 -11.99
CA GLU A 252 3.69 12.61 -12.15
C GLU A 252 3.51 11.10 -12.17
N HIS A 253 4.47 10.35 -12.69
CA HIS A 253 4.43 8.90 -12.77
C HIS A 253 4.58 8.15 -11.42
N LEU A 254 4.68 8.86 -10.29
CA LEU A 254 4.66 8.26 -8.96
C LEU A 254 3.24 8.12 -8.39
N TYR A 255 2.25 8.74 -9.01
CA TYR A 255 0.92 8.90 -8.44
C TYR A 255 -0.18 8.51 -9.41
N GLY A 256 -1.33 8.19 -8.86
CA GLY A 256 -2.55 7.95 -9.60
C GLY A 256 -2.81 6.49 -9.93
N LEU A 257 -4.05 6.25 -10.36
CA LEU A 257 -4.51 4.91 -10.71
C LEU A 257 -3.76 4.34 -11.93
N GLY A 258 -3.40 5.18 -12.91
CA GLY A 258 -2.63 4.75 -14.08
C GLY A 258 -1.30 4.12 -13.67
N THR A 259 -0.52 4.85 -12.88
CA THR A 259 0.74 4.38 -12.30
C THR A 259 0.58 3.07 -11.52
N TYR A 260 -0.50 2.97 -10.72
CA TYR A 260 -0.77 1.75 -9.95
C TYR A 260 -1.04 0.54 -10.85
N ILE A 261 -1.82 0.72 -11.94
CA ILE A 261 -2.11 -0.34 -12.92
C ILE A 261 -0.84 -0.73 -13.68
N GLU A 262 0.00 0.22 -14.09
CA GLU A 262 1.30 -0.06 -14.72
C GLU A 262 2.23 -0.86 -13.78
N SER A 263 2.26 -0.49 -12.50
CA SER A 263 3.02 -1.22 -11.48
C SER A 263 2.49 -2.65 -11.25
N LEU A 264 1.16 -2.86 -11.32
CA LEU A 264 0.59 -4.21 -11.31
C LEU A 264 1.04 -5.03 -12.53
N GLY A 265 1.16 -4.40 -13.71
CA GLY A 265 1.72 -5.02 -14.90
C GLY A 265 3.14 -5.55 -14.68
N LYS A 266 4.01 -4.80 -14.00
CA LYS A 266 5.36 -5.29 -13.63
C LYS A 266 5.31 -6.57 -12.79
N VAL A 267 4.37 -6.68 -11.85
CA VAL A 267 4.20 -7.90 -11.04
C VAL A 267 3.66 -9.06 -11.87
N ILE A 268 2.69 -8.79 -12.76
CA ILE A 268 2.13 -9.82 -13.66
C ILE A 268 3.23 -10.39 -14.57
N ALA A 269 4.13 -9.55 -15.06
CA ALA A 269 5.25 -9.95 -15.92
C ALA A 269 6.27 -10.89 -15.24
N LEU A 270 6.27 -11.01 -13.91
CA LEU A 270 7.13 -11.97 -13.19
C LEU A 270 6.75 -13.44 -13.46
N GLY A 271 5.53 -13.70 -13.97
CA GLY A 271 5.08 -15.03 -14.34
C GLY A 271 4.50 -15.84 -13.19
N GLU A 272 3.89 -16.99 -13.51
CA GLU A 272 3.09 -17.81 -12.58
C GLU A 272 3.91 -18.55 -11.52
N GLU A 273 5.23 -18.63 -11.70
CA GLU A 273 6.10 -19.38 -10.77
C GLU A 273 6.36 -18.64 -9.44
N VAL A 274 6.08 -17.33 -9.38
CA VAL A 274 6.29 -16.55 -8.16
C VAL A 274 5.10 -16.65 -7.20
N ARG A 275 5.39 -16.42 -5.91
CA ARG A 275 4.40 -16.34 -4.84
C ARG A 275 4.48 -14.97 -4.17
N LEU A 276 3.33 -14.32 -4.05
CA LEU A 276 3.21 -13.00 -3.48
C LEU A 276 2.97 -13.11 -1.97
N LEU A 277 3.77 -12.41 -1.20
CA LEU A 277 3.73 -12.33 0.25
C LEU A 277 3.35 -10.91 0.67
N PRO A 278 2.07 -10.66 1.00
CA PRO A 278 1.53 -9.33 1.26
C PRO A 278 1.80 -8.86 2.68
N ALA A 279 1.82 -7.54 2.91
CA ALA A 279 1.94 -7.00 4.26
C ALA A 279 0.65 -7.12 5.09
N HIS A 280 -0.50 -7.34 4.47
CA HIS A 280 -1.76 -7.54 5.19
C HIS A 280 -2.51 -8.78 4.70
N ARG A 281 -3.27 -9.41 5.60
CA ARG A 281 -4.15 -10.54 5.32
C ARG A 281 -3.49 -11.79 4.75
N LEU A 282 -2.19 -11.96 4.96
CA LEU A 282 -1.52 -13.23 4.63
C LEU A 282 -2.22 -14.41 5.31
N PHE A 283 -2.64 -14.24 6.57
CA PHE A 283 -3.57 -15.15 7.23
C PHE A 283 -4.76 -14.34 7.75
N ASN A 284 -5.98 -14.76 7.39
CA ASN A 284 -7.21 -14.07 7.80
C ASN A 284 -8.39 -15.04 7.73
N LYS A 285 -9.39 -14.87 8.59
CA LYS A 285 -10.60 -15.73 8.67
C LYS A 285 -10.28 -17.22 8.76
N GLY A 286 -9.19 -17.56 9.44
CA GLY A 286 -8.76 -18.94 9.60
C GLY A 286 -8.12 -19.56 8.35
N GLN A 287 -7.73 -18.77 7.35
CA GLN A 287 -7.13 -19.22 6.10
C GLN A 287 -5.82 -18.52 5.79
N LEU A 288 -4.87 -19.25 5.20
CA LEU A 288 -3.65 -18.70 4.63
C LEU A 288 -3.95 -18.25 3.18
N ASN A 289 -3.75 -16.97 2.90
CA ASN A 289 -4.06 -16.32 1.63
C ASN A 289 -2.79 -16.11 0.80
N LEU A 290 -2.17 -17.19 0.36
CA LEU A 290 -1.09 -17.11 -0.62
C LEU A 290 -1.68 -16.76 -1.99
N CYS A 291 -1.07 -15.77 -2.63
CA CYS A 291 -1.45 -15.34 -3.98
C CYS A 291 -0.28 -15.58 -4.95
N GLY A 292 -0.60 -15.81 -6.23
CA GLY A 292 0.32 -15.62 -7.34
C GLY A 292 0.01 -14.32 -8.08
N VAL A 293 0.59 -14.15 -9.27
CA VAL A 293 0.39 -12.94 -10.09
C VAL A 293 -1.05 -12.76 -10.58
N GLU A 294 -1.86 -13.84 -10.60
CA GLU A 294 -3.30 -13.79 -10.90
C GLU A 294 -4.04 -12.80 -10.00
N ARG A 295 -3.58 -12.60 -8.76
CA ARG A 295 -4.19 -11.61 -7.87
C ARG A 295 -3.95 -10.18 -8.35
N ALA A 296 -2.78 -9.86 -8.92
CA ALA A 296 -2.51 -8.57 -9.53
C ALA A 296 -3.44 -8.34 -10.74
N SER A 297 -3.64 -9.37 -11.58
CA SER A 297 -4.58 -9.33 -12.69
C SER A 297 -6.03 -9.10 -12.23
N ASP A 298 -6.46 -9.74 -11.14
CA ASP A 298 -7.79 -9.52 -10.55
C ASP A 298 -7.99 -8.07 -10.08
N ILE A 299 -6.94 -7.45 -9.55
CA ILE A 299 -6.97 -6.04 -9.13
C ILE A 299 -7.09 -5.12 -10.35
N VAL A 300 -6.36 -5.38 -11.43
CA VAL A 300 -6.50 -4.63 -12.70
C VAL A 300 -7.95 -4.73 -13.21
N LEU A 301 -8.51 -5.95 -13.28
CA LEU A 301 -9.90 -6.17 -13.70
C LEU A 301 -10.91 -5.48 -12.77
N HIS A 302 -10.64 -5.40 -11.47
CA HIS A 302 -11.47 -4.66 -10.53
C HIS A 302 -11.54 -3.18 -10.88
N HIS A 303 -10.39 -2.54 -11.15
CA HIS A 303 -10.32 -1.14 -11.54
C HIS A 303 -10.94 -0.90 -12.91
N GLN A 304 -10.71 -1.79 -13.89
CA GLN A 304 -11.35 -1.72 -15.19
C GLN A 304 -12.88 -1.68 -15.09
N ARG A 305 -13.48 -2.60 -14.32
CA ARG A 305 -14.94 -2.63 -14.10
C ARG A 305 -15.46 -1.35 -13.44
N ARG A 306 -14.65 -0.72 -12.60
CA ARG A 306 -15.00 0.53 -11.93
C ARG A 306 -14.94 1.71 -12.90
N LEU A 307 -13.90 1.78 -13.75
CA LEU A 307 -13.79 2.75 -14.85
C LEU A 307 -15.00 2.64 -15.81
N GLU A 308 -15.34 1.42 -16.23
CA GLU A 308 -16.51 1.17 -17.08
C GLU A 308 -17.81 1.70 -16.47
N ARG A 309 -18.03 1.46 -15.18
CA ARG A 309 -19.23 1.93 -14.46
C ARG A 309 -19.24 3.45 -14.37
N LEU A 310 -18.11 4.10 -14.04
CA LEU A 310 -18.00 5.57 -13.97
C LEU A 310 -18.25 6.20 -15.34
N TYR A 311 -17.55 5.72 -16.38
CA TYR A 311 -17.76 6.16 -17.75
C TYR A 311 -19.24 6.08 -18.16
N GLY A 312 -19.89 4.96 -17.90
CA GLY A 312 -21.31 4.77 -18.17
C GLY A 312 -22.23 5.66 -17.32
N HIS A 313 -21.87 6.04 -16.10
CA HIS A 313 -22.65 6.97 -15.28
C HIS A 313 -22.53 8.41 -15.78
N ILE A 314 -21.34 8.82 -16.22
CA ILE A 314 -21.10 10.14 -16.81
C ILE A 314 -21.86 10.25 -18.13
N GLY A 315 -21.85 9.23 -18.99
CA GLY A 315 -22.63 9.17 -20.22
C GLY A 315 -24.15 9.24 -20.03
N ARG A 316 -24.64 8.95 -18.81
CA ARG A 316 -26.04 9.14 -18.40
C ARG A 316 -26.33 10.47 -17.71
N GLY A 317 -25.38 11.42 -17.79
CA GLY A 317 -25.53 12.80 -17.32
C GLY A 317 -25.17 13.03 -15.85
N LYS A 318 -24.49 12.08 -15.16
CA LYS A 318 -23.92 12.35 -13.84
C LYS A 318 -22.58 13.05 -13.99
N SER A 319 -22.42 14.19 -13.32
CA SER A 319 -21.29 15.09 -13.54
C SER A 319 -20.62 15.60 -12.26
N ASN A 320 -20.97 15.08 -11.08
CA ASN A 320 -20.34 15.49 -9.82
C ASN A 320 -19.85 14.29 -9.00
N LEU A 321 -18.84 14.52 -8.18
CA LEU A 321 -18.15 13.50 -7.40
C LEU A 321 -19.08 12.72 -6.46
N THR A 322 -19.97 13.43 -5.75
CA THR A 322 -20.88 12.82 -4.77
C THR A 322 -21.87 11.86 -5.44
N ASP A 323 -22.48 12.26 -6.57
CA ASP A 323 -23.45 11.43 -7.31
C ASP A 323 -22.78 10.22 -7.94
N LEU A 324 -21.58 10.36 -8.46
CA LEU A 324 -20.78 9.24 -9.00
C LEU A 324 -20.41 8.27 -7.89
N THR A 325 -19.91 8.75 -6.75
CA THR A 325 -19.55 7.90 -5.60
C THR A 325 -20.75 7.11 -5.09
N THR A 326 -21.92 7.78 -4.90
CA THR A 326 -23.13 7.11 -4.42
C THR A 326 -23.72 6.13 -5.44
N SER A 327 -23.32 6.22 -6.71
CA SER A 327 -23.72 5.27 -7.76
C SER A 327 -22.86 4.01 -7.82
N LEU A 328 -21.64 4.10 -7.33
CA LEU A 328 -20.70 2.98 -7.30
C LEU A 328 -20.81 2.14 -6.03
N PHE A 329 -21.07 2.81 -4.90
CA PHE A 329 -21.06 2.19 -3.59
C PHE A 329 -22.44 2.16 -2.95
N GLU A 330 -22.75 1.09 -2.24
CA GLU A 330 -23.98 1.02 -1.45
C GLU A 330 -23.97 2.06 -0.35
N ARG A 331 -25.06 2.79 -0.16
CA ARG A 331 -25.18 3.85 0.87
C ARG A 331 -24.86 3.36 2.28
N SER A 332 -25.16 2.11 2.60
CA SER A 332 -24.84 1.47 3.89
C SER A 332 -23.34 1.37 4.15
N LYS A 333 -22.52 1.36 3.10
CA LYS A 333 -21.06 1.30 3.18
C LYS A 333 -20.39 2.68 3.21
N LEU A 334 -21.15 3.75 2.95
CA LEU A 334 -20.66 5.14 2.88
C LEU A 334 -20.82 5.88 4.21
N LEU A 335 -20.41 5.27 5.34
CA LEU A 335 -20.52 5.85 6.67
C LEU A 335 -19.13 6.14 7.25
N GLY A 336 -18.99 7.29 7.92
CA GLY A 336 -17.75 7.70 8.59
C GLY A 336 -16.55 7.74 7.63
N GLY A 337 -15.41 7.22 8.03
CA GLY A 337 -14.18 7.20 7.23
C GLY A 337 -14.28 6.42 5.91
N ASN A 338 -15.28 5.53 5.75
CA ASN A 338 -15.48 4.81 4.49
C ASN A 338 -15.95 5.73 3.37
N LEU A 339 -16.67 6.81 3.69
CA LEU A 339 -17.10 7.77 2.68
C LEU A 339 -15.88 8.46 2.04
N MET A 340 -14.92 8.89 2.87
CA MET A 340 -13.72 9.57 2.36
C MET A 340 -12.86 8.64 1.52
N ALA A 341 -12.68 7.38 1.95
CA ALA A 341 -11.99 6.39 1.16
C ALA A 341 -12.67 6.13 -0.19
N ALA A 342 -14.00 6.04 -0.22
CA ALA A 342 -14.75 5.84 -1.45
C ALA A 342 -14.66 7.06 -2.39
N LEU A 343 -14.76 8.29 -1.84
CA LEU A 343 -14.60 9.52 -2.62
C LEU A 343 -13.20 9.62 -3.22
N SER A 344 -12.15 9.39 -2.41
CA SER A 344 -10.76 9.43 -2.87
C SER A 344 -10.49 8.38 -3.95
N GLU A 345 -11.06 7.18 -3.81
CA GLU A 345 -10.95 6.14 -4.84
C GLU A 345 -11.64 6.53 -6.15
N VAL A 346 -12.81 7.19 -6.07
CA VAL A 346 -13.50 7.70 -7.27
C VAL A 346 -12.69 8.82 -7.93
N VAL A 347 -12.08 9.71 -7.13
CA VAL A 347 -11.20 10.77 -7.67
C VAL A 347 -10.06 10.15 -8.49
N ALA A 348 -9.34 9.16 -7.97
CA ALA A 348 -8.24 8.51 -8.69
C ALA A 348 -8.69 7.88 -10.03
N HIS A 349 -9.92 7.32 -10.09
CA HIS A 349 -10.48 6.77 -11.33
C HIS A 349 -10.91 7.86 -12.32
N LEU A 350 -11.48 8.96 -11.85
CA LEU A 350 -11.86 10.09 -12.70
C LEU A 350 -10.63 10.79 -13.27
N GLU A 351 -9.60 10.95 -12.47
CA GLU A 351 -8.32 11.51 -12.90
C GLU A 351 -7.68 10.64 -14.01
N LEU A 352 -7.78 9.31 -13.93
CA LEU A 352 -7.31 8.44 -15.02
C LEU A 352 -8.16 8.61 -16.29
N LEU A 353 -9.49 8.67 -16.18
CA LEU A 353 -10.36 8.90 -17.35
C LEU A 353 -10.07 10.25 -18.03
N ASP A 354 -9.75 11.28 -17.27
CA ASP A 354 -9.35 12.59 -17.78
C ASP A 354 -7.99 12.52 -18.49
N ASP A 355 -7.01 11.83 -17.88
CA ASP A 355 -5.66 11.66 -18.43
C ASP A 355 -5.64 10.96 -19.78
N VAL A 356 -6.40 9.89 -19.91
CA VAL A 356 -6.50 9.18 -21.19
C VAL A 356 -7.40 9.92 -22.17
N GLY A 357 -8.10 10.98 -21.74
CA GLY A 357 -8.97 11.83 -22.58
C GLY A 357 -10.33 11.21 -22.88
N ASP A 358 -10.87 10.42 -21.97
CA ASP A 358 -12.22 9.87 -22.05
C ASP A 358 -13.28 10.83 -21.48
N ILE A 359 -12.87 11.69 -20.56
CA ILE A 359 -13.68 12.75 -19.98
C ILE A 359 -12.89 14.06 -19.93
N GLU A 360 -13.56 15.15 -19.65
CA GLU A 360 -12.97 16.44 -19.31
C GLU A 360 -13.47 16.87 -17.94
N ILE A 361 -12.56 17.22 -17.03
CA ILE A 361 -12.86 17.76 -15.71
C ILE A 361 -12.75 19.27 -15.76
N SER A 362 -13.87 19.98 -15.53
CA SER A 362 -13.88 21.44 -15.49
C SER A 362 -13.19 21.97 -14.23
N ASN A 363 -12.84 23.27 -14.24
CA ASN A 363 -12.30 23.96 -13.06
C ASN A 363 -13.24 23.95 -11.84
N GLU A 364 -14.53 23.68 -12.05
CA GLU A 364 -15.56 23.58 -11.00
C GLU A 364 -15.78 22.14 -10.53
N GLY A 365 -14.98 21.18 -11.03
CA GLY A 365 -15.10 19.77 -10.66
C GLY A 365 -16.22 19.02 -11.39
N SER A 366 -16.84 19.61 -12.41
CA SER A 366 -17.85 18.90 -13.22
C SER A 366 -17.19 18.06 -14.30
N MET A 367 -17.70 16.85 -14.53
CA MET A 367 -17.20 15.92 -15.53
C MET A 367 -18.10 15.89 -16.76
N THR A 368 -17.47 15.92 -17.92
CA THR A 368 -18.15 15.81 -19.23
C THR A 368 -17.53 14.66 -20.02
N LEU A 369 -18.36 13.80 -20.60
CA LEU A 369 -17.92 12.72 -21.46
C LEU A 369 -17.38 13.27 -22.78
N ILE A 370 -16.21 12.77 -23.19
CA ILE A 370 -15.75 12.93 -24.57
C ILE A 370 -16.31 11.77 -25.37
N ASP A 371 -17.15 12.08 -26.37
CA ASP A 371 -17.82 11.06 -27.17
C ASP A 371 -16.80 10.37 -28.12
N LEU A 372 -16.47 9.13 -27.82
CA LEU A 372 -15.52 8.29 -28.56
C LEU A 372 -16.22 7.00 -28.98
N GLU A 373 -15.85 6.44 -30.14
CA GLU A 373 -16.33 5.12 -30.56
C GLU A 373 -15.91 4.02 -29.58
N THR A 374 -14.69 4.13 -29.05
CA THR A 374 -14.15 3.23 -28.02
C THR A 374 -13.47 4.06 -26.94
N PRO A 375 -13.78 3.85 -25.64
CA PRO A 375 -13.09 4.53 -24.55
C PRO A 375 -11.59 4.17 -24.52
N ARG A 376 -10.74 5.17 -24.38
CA ARG A 376 -9.27 5.02 -24.38
C ARG A 376 -8.73 4.27 -23.16
N TYR A 377 -9.45 4.31 -22.02
CA TYR A 377 -9.05 3.53 -20.84
C TYR A 377 -8.99 2.02 -21.13
N VAL A 378 -9.78 1.53 -22.12
CA VAL A 378 -9.77 0.12 -22.54
C VAL A 378 -8.43 -0.21 -23.18
N ASP A 379 -7.99 0.62 -24.15
CA ASP A 379 -6.69 0.45 -24.81
C ASP A 379 -5.54 0.59 -23.81
N PHE A 380 -5.62 1.55 -22.88
CA PHE A 380 -4.63 1.74 -21.81
C PHE A 380 -4.43 0.45 -21.01
N ILE A 381 -5.53 -0.18 -20.56
CA ILE A 381 -5.44 -1.41 -19.76
C ILE A 381 -4.97 -2.60 -20.61
N GLN A 382 -5.41 -2.71 -21.86
CA GLN A 382 -5.02 -3.81 -22.75
C GLN A 382 -3.52 -3.76 -23.08
N ASN A 383 -2.94 -2.59 -23.29
CA ASN A 383 -1.52 -2.43 -23.56
C ASN A 383 -0.65 -2.92 -22.40
N ILE A 384 -1.07 -2.68 -21.15
CA ILE A 384 -0.36 -3.20 -19.95
C ILE A 384 -0.40 -4.72 -19.88
N ALA A 385 -1.52 -5.34 -20.28
CA ALA A 385 -1.66 -6.80 -20.28
C ALA A 385 -0.90 -7.48 -21.43
N ILE A 386 -0.50 -6.74 -22.48
CA ILE A 386 0.22 -7.27 -23.63
C ILE A 386 1.74 -7.08 -23.48
N ASP A 387 2.17 -5.99 -22.84
CA ASP A 387 3.59 -5.69 -22.61
C ASP A 387 4.17 -6.40 -21.37
N SER A 388 3.35 -7.14 -20.63
CA SER A 388 3.69 -7.99 -19.50
C SER A 388 3.59 -9.47 -19.91
#